data_3cc11ae3faa21587c1ffb1dfe962ca86
#
_entry.id   3cc11ae3faa21587c1ffb1dfe962ca86
#
_cell.length_a   1.000
_cell.length_b   1.000
_cell.length_c   1.000
_cell.angle_alpha   90.00
_cell.angle_beta   90.00
_cell.angle_gamma   90.00
#
_symmetry.space_group_name_H-M   'P 1'
#
loop_
_entity.id
_entity.type
_entity.pdbx_description
1 polymer ?
#
loop_
_entity_poly.entity_id
_entity_poly.type
_entity_poly.pdbx_seq_one_letter_code
_entity_poly.pdbx_strand_id
1 'polypeptide(L)'
;MSFMWLVAQLPLRAQWWLGSGLGRLVLRLSSSRRRITETNIGLCFPQLTEQQQRELVKKSFIANGIGLMEIGVCWFCDTAKLKAITTLHGLEHFERALESGKGVLLVGGHYSTLEMGGSLATHFIESSVMQRDHNNPLVNAIMTRARERRYGMVHGARDLRGLFRSLKQNHAVWYATDQDYGRKDIVFAPFFGIPTGTITATSRIAERSGCKVVPFSHFRRSGKPGYDIYFHPALENFPSGNDLVDATAINQTIEQEIKRSPDQYLWMHRRFKTRPDPDDPGFYGRKR
;
A
#
# COMPACT_ATOMS: atom_id res chain seq x y z
N MET A 1 6.59 -6.49 21.71
CA MET A 1 6.23 -5.07 21.73
C MET A 1 7.31 -4.19 22.32
N SER A 2 7.88 -4.54 23.48
CA SER A 2 8.98 -3.77 24.10
C SER A 2 10.19 -3.56 23.17
N PHE A 3 10.57 -4.59 22.41
CA PHE A 3 11.65 -4.47 21.43
C PHE A 3 11.34 -3.43 20.32
N MET A 4 10.13 -3.44 19.76
CA MET A 4 9.74 -2.45 18.75
C MET A 4 9.74 -1.03 19.32
N TRP A 5 9.29 -0.86 20.55
CA TRP A 5 9.33 0.43 21.23
C TRP A 5 10.77 0.94 21.43
N LEU A 6 11.69 0.06 21.88
CA LEU A 6 13.10 0.40 22.05
C LEU A 6 13.75 0.80 20.71
N VAL A 7 13.52 0.03 19.66
CA VAL A 7 14.04 0.33 18.32
C VAL A 7 13.48 1.66 17.80
N ALA A 8 12.22 1.95 18.08
CA ALA A 8 11.59 3.22 17.66
C ALA A 8 12.23 4.47 18.28
N GLN A 9 12.95 4.34 19.41
CA GLN A 9 13.67 5.45 20.03
C GLN A 9 15.02 5.75 19.35
N LEU A 10 15.52 4.87 18.52
CA LEU A 10 16.81 5.04 17.83
C LEU A 10 16.69 6.08 16.70
N PRO A 11 17.81 6.74 16.31
CA PRO A 11 17.84 7.55 15.08
C PRO A 11 17.43 6.73 13.85
N LEU A 12 16.73 7.34 12.89
CA LEU A 12 16.24 6.67 11.68
C LEU A 12 17.31 5.86 10.94
N ARG A 13 18.53 6.37 10.85
CA ARG A 13 19.65 5.65 10.20
C ARG A 13 19.96 4.32 10.89
N ALA A 14 19.94 4.30 12.22
CA ALA A 14 20.14 3.07 13.00
C ALA A 14 18.98 2.09 12.79
N GLN A 15 17.75 2.57 12.78
CA GLN A 15 16.57 1.76 12.47
C GLN A 15 16.65 1.16 11.06
N TRP A 16 17.06 1.94 10.06
CA TRP A 16 17.23 1.46 8.69
C TRP A 16 18.34 0.42 8.57
N TRP A 17 19.44 0.60 9.31
CA TRP A 17 20.50 -0.40 9.37
C TRP A 17 20.02 -1.72 9.97
N LEU A 18 19.32 -1.67 11.12
CA LEU A 18 18.72 -2.85 11.75
C LEU A 18 17.68 -3.51 10.85
N GLY A 19 16.78 -2.72 10.24
CA GLY A 19 15.78 -3.21 9.30
C GLY A 19 16.40 -3.85 8.06
N SER A 20 17.48 -3.27 7.54
CA SER A 20 18.24 -3.84 6.43
C SER A 20 18.85 -5.19 6.78
N GLY A 21 19.40 -5.33 8.00
CA GLY A 21 19.91 -6.59 8.52
C GLY A 21 18.80 -7.64 8.65
N LEU A 22 17.67 -7.25 9.23
CA LEU A 22 16.49 -8.12 9.35
C LEU A 22 15.96 -8.56 7.98
N GLY A 23 15.85 -7.66 7.01
CA GLY A 23 15.42 -7.99 5.66
C GLY A 23 16.32 -9.04 4.98
N ARG A 24 17.65 -8.89 5.12
CA ARG A 24 18.62 -9.90 4.63
C ARG A 24 18.50 -11.25 5.34
N LEU A 25 18.24 -11.22 6.63
CA LEU A 25 18.04 -12.45 7.43
C LEU A 25 16.77 -13.18 6.96
N VAL A 26 15.64 -12.45 6.82
CA VAL A 26 14.37 -13.02 6.34
C VAL A 26 14.51 -13.57 4.92
N LEU A 27 15.24 -12.88 4.03
CA LEU A 27 15.53 -13.39 2.69
C LEU A 27 16.24 -14.75 2.72
N ARG A 28 17.16 -14.97 3.68
CA ARG A 28 17.88 -16.25 3.83
C ARG A 28 17.00 -17.34 4.43
N LEU A 29 16.21 -17.01 5.44
CA LEU A 29 15.47 -17.98 6.24
C LEU A 29 14.07 -18.32 5.67
N SER A 30 13.41 -17.39 4.99
CA SER A 30 12.04 -17.59 4.50
C SER A 30 12.00 -17.99 3.02
N SER A 31 12.22 -19.29 2.73
CA SER A 31 12.17 -19.82 1.36
C SER A 31 10.82 -19.58 0.67
N SER A 32 9.72 -19.68 1.42
CA SER A 32 8.37 -19.46 0.87
C SER A 32 8.16 -18.00 0.42
N ARG A 33 8.51 -17.02 1.25
CA ARG A 33 8.38 -15.60 0.89
C ARG A 33 9.32 -15.20 -0.24
N ARG A 34 10.55 -15.74 -0.20
CA ARG A 34 11.52 -15.53 -1.28
C ARG A 34 10.95 -16.02 -2.62
N ARG A 35 10.46 -17.26 -2.69
CA ARG A 35 9.89 -17.82 -3.91
C ARG A 35 8.71 -17.00 -4.45
N ILE A 36 7.80 -16.54 -3.57
CA ILE A 36 6.69 -15.68 -3.97
C ILE A 36 7.22 -14.37 -4.58
N THR A 37 8.21 -13.74 -3.94
CA THR A 37 8.81 -12.49 -4.41
C THR A 37 9.51 -12.67 -5.75
N GLU A 38 10.30 -13.75 -5.91
CA GLU A 38 10.97 -14.13 -7.16
C GLU A 38 9.95 -14.33 -8.28
N THR A 39 8.87 -15.07 -8.03
CA THR A 39 7.79 -15.29 -8.99
C THR A 39 7.15 -13.96 -9.43
N ASN A 40 6.77 -13.12 -8.48
CA ASN A 40 6.11 -11.85 -8.79
C ASN A 40 7.01 -10.90 -9.59
N ILE A 41 8.28 -10.77 -9.19
CA ILE A 41 9.25 -9.91 -9.88
C ILE A 41 9.55 -10.46 -11.27
N GLY A 42 9.72 -11.77 -11.43
CA GLY A 42 9.93 -12.39 -12.74
C GLY A 42 8.76 -12.16 -13.68
N LEU A 43 7.53 -12.25 -13.18
CA LEU A 43 6.32 -11.99 -13.96
C LEU A 43 6.15 -10.53 -14.36
N CYS A 44 6.42 -9.59 -13.43
CA CYS A 44 6.19 -8.16 -13.65
C CYS A 44 7.35 -7.47 -14.39
N PHE A 45 8.55 -8.01 -14.34
CA PHE A 45 9.76 -7.44 -14.97
C PHE A 45 10.52 -8.49 -15.80
N PRO A 46 9.88 -9.09 -16.82
CA PRO A 46 10.51 -10.12 -17.64
C PRO A 46 11.70 -9.57 -18.47
N GLN A 47 11.78 -8.26 -18.65
CA GLN A 47 12.87 -7.59 -19.36
C GLN A 47 14.17 -7.50 -18.53
N LEU A 48 14.11 -7.72 -17.21
CA LEU A 48 15.29 -7.71 -16.37
C LEU A 48 16.07 -9.02 -16.48
N THR A 49 17.39 -8.93 -16.50
CA THR A 49 18.24 -10.12 -16.41
C THR A 49 18.02 -10.82 -15.07
N GLU A 50 18.35 -12.12 -14.99
CA GLU A 50 18.25 -12.86 -13.72
C GLU A 50 19.05 -12.20 -12.59
N GLN A 51 20.19 -11.61 -12.88
CA GLN A 51 21.00 -10.89 -11.89
C GLN A 51 20.27 -9.65 -11.38
N GLN A 52 19.64 -8.88 -12.27
CA GLN A 52 18.86 -7.70 -11.92
C GLN A 52 17.61 -8.10 -11.11
N GLN A 53 16.92 -9.19 -11.48
CA GLN A 53 15.79 -9.71 -10.71
C GLN A 53 16.22 -10.14 -9.31
N ARG A 54 17.33 -10.88 -9.16
CA ARG A 54 17.88 -11.26 -7.85
C ARG A 54 18.23 -10.05 -6.98
N GLU A 55 18.81 -9.03 -7.57
CA GLU A 55 19.12 -7.80 -6.82
C GLU A 55 17.85 -7.04 -6.41
N LEU A 56 16.83 -6.99 -7.25
CA LEU A 56 15.53 -6.39 -6.91
C LEU A 56 14.83 -7.18 -5.79
N VAL A 57 14.85 -8.51 -5.82
CA VAL A 57 14.38 -9.37 -4.73
C VAL A 57 15.05 -9.00 -3.42
N LYS A 58 16.39 -8.91 -3.42
CA LYS A 58 17.17 -8.56 -2.21
C LYS A 58 16.80 -7.15 -1.70
N LYS A 59 16.71 -6.15 -2.58
CA LYS A 59 16.31 -4.78 -2.24
C LYS A 59 14.90 -4.76 -1.64
N SER A 60 13.96 -5.52 -2.21
CA SER A 60 12.59 -5.62 -1.69
C SER A 60 12.56 -6.17 -0.26
N PHE A 61 13.32 -7.22 0.04
CA PHE A 61 13.41 -7.74 1.40
C PHE A 61 14.01 -6.71 2.37
N ILE A 62 15.04 -5.98 1.95
CA ILE A 62 15.65 -4.91 2.74
C ILE A 62 14.63 -3.80 3.00
N ALA A 63 13.92 -3.33 1.97
CA ALA A 63 12.92 -2.28 2.09
C ALA A 63 11.79 -2.67 3.06
N ASN A 64 11.30 -3.91 2.97
CA ASN A 64 10.28 -4.44 3.89
C ASN A 64 10.81 -4.59 5.32
N GLY A 65 12.06 -5.01 5.50
CA GLY A 65 12.71 -5.07 6.81
C GLY A 65 12.83 -3.70 7.47
N ILE A 66 13.17 -2.66 6.69
CA ILE A 66 13.18 -1.26 7.15
C ILE A 66 11.76 -0.83 7.51
N GLY A 67 10.77 -1.10 6.65
CA GLY A 67 9.37 -0.77 6.89
C GLY A 67 8.84 -1.35 8.19
N LEU A 68 9.29 -2.55 8.57
CA LEU A 68 8.92 -3.15 9.86
C LEU A 68 9.45 -2.35 11.05
N MET A 69 10.65 -1.75 10.96
CA MET A 69 11.17 -0.86 12.01
C MET A 69 10.37 0.44 12.05
N GLU A 70 10.02 0.99 10.90
CA GLU A 70 9.21 2.21 10.77
C GLU A 70 7.79 2.06 11.35
N ILE A 71 7.21 0.86 11.31
CA ILE A 71 5.95 0.57 12.02
C ILE A 71 6.08 0.91 13.51
N GLY A 72 7.20 0.57 14.14
CA GLY A 72 7.47 0.91 15.54
C GLY A 72 7.43 2.42 15.78
N VAL A 73 8.04 3.21 14.89
CA VAL A 73 7.99 4.68 14.97
C VAL A 73 6.55 5.18 14.87
N CYS A 74 5.80 4.68 13.90
CA CYS A 74 4.41 5.10 13.71
C CYS A 74 3.52 4.75 14.90
N TRP A 75 3.78 3.63 15.57
CA TRP A 75 2.93 3.20 16.68
C TRP A 75 3.30 3.82 18.03
N PHE A 76 4.58 4.15 18.25
CA PHE A 76 5.08 4.51 19.58
C PHE A 76 5.67 5.93 19.69
N CYS A 77 6.01 6.56 18.55
CA CYS A 77 6.64 7.88 18.56
C CYS A 77 5.77 8.93 17.87
N ASP A 78 6.04 10.20 18.16
CA ASP A 78 5.49 11.28 17.36
C ASP A 78 6.25 11.42 16.04
N THR A 79 5.52 11.34 14.93
CA THR A 79 6.08 11.47 13.57
C THR A 79 6.17 12.93 13.10
N ALA A 80 5.72 13.90 13.87
CA ALA A 80 5.75 15.34 13.50
C ALA A 80 7.18 15.81 13.17
N LYS A 81 8.19 15.28 13.87
CA LYS A 81 9.61 15.56 13.59
C LYS A 81 10.05 15.14 12.18
N LEU A 82 9.38 14.18 11.59
CA LEU A 82 9.69 13.68 10.24
C LEU A 82 9.05 14.54 9.14
N LYS A 83 8.16 15.47 9.49
CA LYS A 83 7.56 16.42 8.56
C LYS A 83 8.63 17.21 7.80
N ALA A 84 9.70 17.64 8.49
CA ALA A 84 10.80 18.40 7.91
C ALA A 84 11.60 17.64 6.85
N ILE A 85 11.55 16.31 6.85
CA ILE A 85 12.22 15.46 5.85
C ILE A 85 11.22 14.78 4.89
N THR A 86 9.96 15.23 4.90
CA THR A 86 8.91 14.76 4.00
C THR A 86 8.66 15.79 2.90
N THR A 87 8.65 15.36 1.65
CA THR A 87 8.26 16.21 0.52
C THR A 87 6.94 15.71 -0.04
N LEU A 88 6.01 16.65 -0.27
CA LEU A 88 4.77 16.38 -0.97
C LEU A 88 4.91 16.74 -2.44
N HIS A 89 4.33 15.92 -3.29
CA HIS A 89 4.25 16.12 -4.73
C HIS A 89 2.79 16.06 -5.14
N GLY A 90 2.31 17.09 -5.84
CA GLY A 90 0.95 17.14 -6.40
C GLY A 90 -0.15 17.29 -5.35
N LEU A 91 0.11 17.92 -4.19
CA LEU A 91 -0.92 18.17 -3.17
C LEU A 91 -2.11 18.93 -3.75
N GLU A 92 -1.86 19.82 -4.71
CA GLU A 92 -2.89 20.58 -5.44
C GLU A 92 -3.91 19.70 -6.17
N HIS A 93 -3.54 18.49 -6.56
CA HIS A 93 -4.49 17.53 -7.15
C HIS A 93 -5.49 17.00 -6.12
N PHE A 94 -5.01 16.75 -4.91
CA PHE A 94 -5.86 16.34 -3.79
C PHE A 94 -6.80 17.48 -3.36
N GLU A 95 -6.27 18.70 -3.21
CA GLU A 95 -7.04 19.87 -2.82
C GLU A 95 -8.16 20.15 -3.84
N ARG A 96 -7.83 20.14 -5.15
CA ARG A 96 -8.82 20.28 -6.23
C ARG A 96 -9.88 19.18 -6.20
N ALA A 97 -9.51 17.95 -5.87
CA ALA A 97 -10.48 16.86 -5.77
C ALA A 97 -11.47 17.08 -4.61
N LEU A 98 -11.02 17.66 -3.48
CA LEU A 98 -11.87 18.02 -2.34
C LEU A 98 -12.85 19.16 -2.64
N GLU A 99 -12.56 20.04 -3.60
CA GLU A 99 -13.47 21.12 -4.03
C GLU A 99 -14.82 20.57 -4.52
N SER A 100 -14.86 19.30 -4.94
CA SER A 100 -16.12 18.63 -5.31
C SER A 100 -17.15 18.53 -4.18
N GLY A 101 -16.72 18.67 -2.90
CA GLY A 101 -17.56 18.53 -1.71
C GLY A 101 -18.09 17.11 -1.47
N LYS A 102 -17.54 16.10 -2.16
CA LYS A 102 -17.98 14.68 -2.09
C LYS A 102 -16.97 13.76 -1.43
N GLY A 103 -15.89 14.35 -0.89
CA GLY A 103 -14.75 13.59 -0.34
C GLY A 103 -13.84 13.00 -1.40
N VAL A 104 -12.75 12.42 -0.94
CA VAL A 104 -11.72 11.83 -1.80
C VAL A 104 -11.41 10.41 -1.37
N LEU A 105 -11.46 9.47 -2.31
CA LEU A 105 -10.95 8.12 -2.11
C LEU A 105 -9.50 8.08 -2.58
N LEU A 106 -8.57 8.01 -1.62
CA LEU A 106 -7.14 7.85 -1.91
C LEU A 106 -6.88 6.37 -2.20
N VAL A 107 -6.42 6.05 -3.40
CA VAL A 107 -6.15 4.66 -3.82
C VAL A 107 -4.67 4.45 -4.08
N GLY A 108 -4.15 3.31 -3.66
CA GLY A 108 -2.74 2.98 -3.87
C GLY A 108 -2.41 1.53 -3.54
N GLY A 109 -1.12 1.21 -3.70
CA GLY A 109 -0.59 -0.12 -3.42
C GLY A 109 -0.03 -0.25 -2.00
N HIS A 110 0.21 -1.50 -1.61
CA HIS A 110 0.92 -1.81 -0.37
C HIS A 110 2.43 -1.65 -0.58
N TYR A 111 2.97 -0.52 -0.14
CA TYR A 111 4.40 -0.25 -0.14
C TYR A 111 5.04 -0.57 1.22
N SER A 112 6.33 -0.80 1.25
CA SER A 112 7.08 -1.04 2.51
C SER A 112 6.98 0.11 3.51
N THR A 113 6.63 1.31 3.03
CA THR A 113 6.41 2.53 3.80
C THR A 113 4.94 2.76 4.19
N LEU A 114 4.07 1.75 4.11
CA LEU A 114 2.62 1.88 4.29
C LEU A 114 2.24 2.67 5.55
N GLU A 115 2.69 2.25 6.72
CA GLU A 115 2.40 2.92 7.99
C GLU A 115 3.04 4.30 8.07
N MET A 116 4.28 4.42 7.59
CA MET A 116 5.03 5.67 7.63
C MET A 116 4.42 6.71 6.69
N GLY A 117 4.18 6.35 5.42
CA GLY A 117 3.60 7.25 4.44
C GLY A 117 2.22 7.75 4.85
N GLY A 118 1.36 6.83 5.30
CA GLY A 118 0.06 7.22 5.83
C GLY A 118 0.15 8.12 7.06
N SER A 119 1.00 7.77 8.02
CA SER A 119 1.22 8.58 9.23
C SER A 119 1.77 9.98 8.90
N LEU A 120 2.66 10.09 7.91
CA LEU A 120 3.21 11.39 7.49
C LEU A 120 2.18 12.22 6.73
N ALA A 121 1.35 11.59 5.90
CA ALA A 121 0.29 12.29 5.17
C ALA A 121 -0.69 13.01 6.12
N THR A 122 -1.00 12.42 7.29
CA THR A 122 -1.90 13.04 8.28
C THR A 122 -1.39 14.37 8.88
N HIS A 123 -0.13 14.72 8.66
CA HIS A 123 0.39 16.03 9.05
C HIS A 123 0.07 17.14 8.03
N PHE A 124 -0.48 16.78 6.88
CA PHE A 124 -0.75 17.70 5.78
C PHE A 124 -2.20 17.65 5.32
N ILE A 125 -2.86 16.50 5.46
CA ILE A 125 -4.26 16.30 5.05
C ILE A 125 -5.04 15.60 6.16
N GLU A 126 -6.32 15.90 6.26
CA GLU A 126 -7.26 15.12 7.07
C GLU A 126 -7.69 13.87 6.30
N SER A 127 -7.47 12.72 6.88
CA SER A 127 -7.84 11.45 6.25
C SER A 127 -8.22 10.40 7.27
N SER A 128 -9.06 9.47 6.85
CA SER A 128 -9.35 8.22 7.55
C SER A 128 -8.75 7.04 6.79
N VAL A 129 -8.69 5.88 7.41
CA VAL A 129 -8.09 4.67 6.82
C VAL A 129 -9.02 3.48 6.98
N MET A 130 -9.09 2.65 5.93
CA MET A 130 -9.70 1.33 6.01
C MET A 130 -8.69 0.34 6.60
N GLN A 131 -9.09 -0.40 7.63
CA GLN A 131 -8.23 -1.33 8.34
C GLN A 131 -8.84 -2.73 8.36
N ARG A 132 -8.05 -3.72 8.01
CA ARG A 132 -8.36 -5.11 8.32
C ARG A 132 -7.81 -5.46 9.71
N ASP A 133 -8.61 -6.14 10.53
CA ASP A 133 -8.18 -6.61 11.83
C ASP A 133 -7.00 -7.58 11.73
N HIS A 134 -6.04 -7.40 12.63
CA HIS A 134 -4.92 -8.30 12.75
C HIS A 134 -5.32 -9.55 13.56
N ASN A 135 -4.84 -10.72 13.16
CA ASN A 135 -5.18 -12.00 13.80
C ASN A 135 -4.76 -12.07 15.28
N ASN A 136 -3.69 -11.37 15.67
CA ASN A 136 -3.27 -11.27 17.06
C ASN A 136 -3.97 -10.08 17.72
N PRO A 137 -4.81 -10.29 18.77
CA PRO A 137 -5.59 -9.22 19.41
C PRO A 137 -4.75 -8.08 19.99
N LEU A 138 -3.57 -8.40 20.56
CA LEU A 138 -2.68 -7.39 21.13
C LEU A 138 -2.09 -6.48 20.03
N VAL A 139 -1.65 -7.09 18.93
CA VAL A 139 -1.14 -6.33 17.77
C VAL A 139 -2.26 -5.48 17.19
N ASN A 140 -3.47 -6.05 17.06
CA ASN A 140 -4.65 -5.31 16.56
C ASN A 140 -4.96 -4.10 17.44
N ALA A 141 -5.03 -4.27 18.75
CA ALA A 141 -5.33 -3.19 19.69
C ALA A 141 -4.30 -2.05 19.61
N ILE A 142 -3.00 -2.38 19.53
CA ILE A 142 -1.93 -1.38 19.45
C ILE A 142 -1.96 -0.67 18.09
N MET A 143 -2.11 -1.40 16.99
CA MET A 143 -2.23 -0.85 15.65
C MET A 143 -3.43 0.09 15.54
N THR A 144 -4.62 -0.35 15.98
CA THR A 144 -5.84 0.46 15.94
C THR A 144 -5.67 1.73 16.75
N ARG A 145 -5.21 1.64 18.01
CA ARG A 145 -4.98 2.82 18.85
C ARG A 145 -3.95 3.79 18.27
N ALA A 146 -2.91 3.27 17.63
CA ALA A 146 -1.90 4.10 16.98
C ALA A 146 -2.48 4.84 15.76
N ARG A 147 -3.29 4.15 14.96
CA ARG A 147 -3.96 4.73 13.80
C ARG A 147 -5.05 5.74 14.20
N GLU A 148 -5.86 5.45 15.21
CA GLU A 148 -6.86 6.39 15.74
C GLU A 148 -6.24 7.71 16.17
N ARG A 149 -5.07 7.67 16.81
CA ARG A 149 -4.34 8.89 17.19
C ARG A 149 -3.83 9.70 16.01
N ARG A 150 -3.64 9.08 14.83
CA ARG A 150 -3.09 9.72 13.63
C ARG A 150 -4.17 10.19 12.67
N TYR A 151 -5.10 9.30 12.37
CA TYR A 151 -6.14 9.53 11.37
C TYR A 151 -7.44 10.11 11.98
N GLY A 152 -7.56 10.13 13.30
CA GLY A 152 -8.83 10.44 13.97
C GLY A 152 -9.89 9.36 13.79
N MET A 153 -10.08 8.86 12.57
CA MET A 153 -11.05 7.80 12.27
C MET A 153 -10.39 6.61 11.57
N VAL A 154 -10.70 5.42 12.08
CA VAL A 154 -10.27 4.13 11.50
C VAL A 154 -11.51 3.30 11.22
N HIS A 155 -11.70 2.92 9.98
CA HIS A 155 -12.84 2.11 9.56
C HIS A 155 -12.41 0.65 9.43
N GLY A 156 -13.15 -0.27 10.05
CA GLY A 156 -12.97 -1.70 9.83
C GLY A 156 -13.18 -2.06 8.36
N ALA A 157 -12.50 -3.08 7.84
CA ALA A 157 -12.56 -3.47 6.43
C ALA A 157 -13.97 -3.75 5.88
N ARG A 158 -14.95 -3.96 6.77
CA ARG A 158 -16.37 -4.15 6.42
C ARG A 158 -17.25 -2.96 6.80
N ASP A 159 -16.69 -1.92 7.39
CA ASP A 159 -17.44 -0.71 7.80
C ASP A 159 -17.64 0.25 6.63
N LEU A 160 -18.42 -0.19 5.66
CA LEU A 160 -18.77 0.67 4.52
C LEU A 160 -19.62 1.88 4.95
N ARG A 161 -20.39 1.77 6.04
CA ARG A 161 -21.19 2.90 6.55
C ARG A 161 -20.30 4.01 7.06
N GLY A 162 -19.25 3.69 7.81
CA GLY A 162 -18.26 4.64 8.28
C GLY A 162 -17.52 5.30 7.11
N LEU A 163 -17.07 4.51 6.12
CA LEU A 163 -16.44 4.99 4.90
C LEU A 163 -17.33 6.02 4.18
N PHE A 164 -18.59 5.67 3.87
CA PHE A 164 -19.51 6.60 3.20
C PHE A 164 -19.83 7.84 4.02
N ARG A 165 -19.87 7.74 5.35
CA ARG A 165 -20.04 8.89 6.24
C ARG A 165 -18.85 9.85 6.13
N SER A 166 -17.62 9.35 6.16
CA SER A 166 -16.42 10.16 5.98
C SER A 166 -16.40 10.86 4.62
N LEU A 167 -16.69 10.15 3.54
CA LEU A 167 -16.76 10.76 2.20
C LEU A 167 -17.85 11.84 2.13
N LYS A 168 -19.04 11.60 2.70
CA LYS A 168 -20.13 12.58 2.76
C LYS A 168 -19.75 13.84 3.56
N GLN A 169 -18.86 13.73 4.51
CA GLN A 169 -18.30 14.84 5.29
C GLN A 169 -17.14 15.55 4.56
N ASN A 170 -16.93 15.24 3.29
CA ASN A 170 -15.82 15.74 2.48
C ASN A 170 -14.43 15.38 3.00
N HIS A 171 -14.30 14.25 3.70
CA HIS A 171 -13.00 13.75 4.18
C HIS A 171 -12.35 12.83 3.16
N ALA A 172 -11.03 12.69 3.25
CA ALA A 172 -10.31 11.66 2.51
C ALA A 172 -10.40 10.31 3.22
N VAL A 173 -10.50 9.24 2.43
CA VAL A 173 -10.42 7.86 2.92
C VAL A 173 -9.34 7.11 2.15
N TRP A 174 -8.32 6.61 2.84
CA TRP A 174 -7.30 5.78 2.21
C TRP A 174 -7.75 4.33 2.06
N TYR A 175 -7.63 3.80 0.85
CA TYR A 175 -8.12 2.49 0.48
C TYR A 175 -7.13 1.76 -0.44
N ALA A 176 -6.48 0.71 0.07
CA ALA A 176 -5.56 -0.12 -0.72
C ALA A 176 -6.31 -1.19 -1.52
N THR A 177 -6.01 -1.30 -2.81
CA THR A 177 -6.79 -2.11 -3.77
C THR A 177 -6.02 -3.25 -4.42
N ASP A 178 -4.74 -3.41 -4.12
CA ASP A 178 -3.78 -4.23 -4.86
C ASP A 178 -3.57 -5.66 -4.33
N GLN A 179 -4.39 -6.11 -3.39
CA GLN A 179 -4.29 -7.48 -2.88
C GLN A 179 -5.34 -8.41 -3.52
N ASP A 180 -5.00 -9.70 -3.54
CA ASP A 180 -5.89 -10.75 -4.02
C ASP A 180 -6.77 -11.26 -2.87
N TYR A 181 -8.06 -10.96 -2.94
CA TYR A 181 -9.08 -11.34 -1.96
C TYR A 181 -9.88 -12.59 -2.36
N GLY A 182 -9.51 -13.28 -3.45
CA GLY A 182 -10.22 -14.42 -3.99
C GLY A 182 -11.21 -14.03 -5.07
N ARG A 183 -12.20 -14.90 -5.37
CA ARG A 183 -13.08 -14.77 -6.54
C ARG A 183 -14.32 -13.88 -6.34
N LYS A 184 -14.56 -13.40 -5.15
CA LYS A 184 -15.78 -12.61 -4.87
C LYS A 184 -15.58 -11.14 -5.26
N ASP A 185 -16.54 -10.58 -5.98
CA ASP A 185 -16.58 -9.15 -6.36
C ASP A 185 -15.29 -8.66 -7.05
N ILE A 186 -14.78 -9.47 -7.99
CA ILE A 186 -13.59 -9.15 -8.78
C ILE A 186 -13.87 -9.20 -10.28
N VAL A 187 -13.00 -8.54 -11.03
CA VAL A 187 -12.78 -8.74 -12.46
C VAL A 187 -11.33 -9.11 -12.69
N PHE A 188 -11.03 -9.77 -13.82
CA PHE A 188 -9.66 -10.07 -14.19
C PHE A 188 -9.09 -8.96 -15.07
N ALA A 189 -8.62 -7.90 -14.40
CA ALA A 189 -7.98 -6.77 -15.05
C ALA A 189 -6.46 -7.03 -15.21
N PRO A 190 -5.82 -6.50 -16.25
CA PRO A 190 -4.38 -6.62 -16.42
C PRO A 190 -3.64 -5.92 -15.28
N PHE A 191 -2.59 -6.58 -14.75
CA PHE A 191 -1.60 -6.02 -13.86
C PHE A 191 -0.22 -6.50 -14.36
N PHE A 192 0.60 -5.57 -14.83
CA PHE A 192 1.80 -5.86 -15.63
C PHE A 192 1.52 -6.79 -16.83
N GLY A 193 0.38 -6.57 -17.49
CA GLY A 193 -0.08 -7.38 -18.62
C GLY A 193 -0.68 -8.76 -18.25
N ILE A 194 -0.72 -9.13 -16.98
CA ILE A 194 -1.21 -10.42 -16.50
C ILE A 194 -2.66 -10.27 -16.01
N PRO A 195 -3.62 -11.05 -16.55
CA PRO A 195 -4.99 -11.08 -16.02
C PRO A 195 -5.00 -11.42 -14.53
N THR A 196 -5.40 -10.48 -13.70
CA THR A 196 -5.25 -10.53 -12.24
C THR A 196 -6.56 -10.17 -11.55
N GLY A 197 -6.99 -10.98 -10.59
CA GLY A 197 -8.18 -10.70 -9.81
C GLY A 197 -8.07 -9.35 -9.12
N THR A 198 -8.93 -8.41 -9.52
CA THR A 198 -8.95 -7.03 -9.03
C THR A 198 -10.35 -6.70 -8.54
N ILE A 199 -10.45 -6.15 -7.33
CA ILE A 199 -11.74 -5.82 -6.70
C ILE A 199 -12.43 -4.67 -7.43
N THR A 200 -13.77 -4.76 -7.54
CA THR A 200 -14.60 -3.72 -8.14
C THR A 200 -15.15 -2.71 -7.11
N ALA A 201 -14.75 -2.87 -5.85
CA ALA A 201 -15.26 -2.04 -4.76
C ALA A 201 -14.94 -0.54 -4.94
N THR A 202 -13.81 -0.20 -5.56
CA THR A 202 -13.40 1.19 -5.80
C THR A 202 -14.40 1.93 -6.68
N SER A 203 -14.80 1.32 -7.82
CA SER A 203 -15.81 1.88 -8.73
C SER A 203 -17.15 2.05 -8.04
N ARG A 204 -17.60 1.03 -7.32
CA ARG A 204 -18.87 1.04 -6.59
C ARG A 204 -18.90 2.09 -5.48
N ILE A 205 -17.78 2.30 -4.78
CA ILE A 205 -17.66 3.36 -3.77
C ILE A 205 -17.77 4.72 -4.45
N ALA A 206 -17.02 4.95 -5.53
CA ALA A 206 -17.04 6.21 -6.26
C ALA A 206 -18.43 6.50 -6.85
N GLU A 207 -19.08 5.52 -7.46
CA GLU A 207 -20.42 5.64 -8.02
C GLU A 207 -21.45 6.06 -6.96
N ARG A 208 -21.44 5.39 -5.80
CA ARG A 208 -22.42 5.62 -4.73
C ARG A 208 -22.19 6.91 -3.96
N SER A 209 -20.95 7.35 -3.80
CA SER A 209 -20.61 8.56 -3.04
C SER A 209 -20.49 9.80 -3.90
N GLY A 210 -20.16 9.65 -5.18
CA GLY A 210 -19.75 10.73 -6.08
C GLY A 210 -18.36 11.30 -5.77
N CYS A 211 -17.57 10.62 -4.91
CA CYS A 211 -16.23 11.06 -4.53
C CYS A 211 -15.25 11.01 -5.71
N LYS A 212 -14.24 11.86 -5.66
CA LYS A 212 -13.11 11.75 -6.57
C LYS A 212 -12.14 10.65 -6.11
N VAL A 213 -11.59 9.90 -7.07
CA VAL A 213 -10.58 8.87 -6.81
C VAL A 213 -9.22 9.42 -7.19
N VAL A 214 -8.36 9.57 -6.20
CA VAL A 214 -7.02 10.15 -6.34
C VAL A 214 -5.97 9.08 -6.05
N PRO A 215 -5.12 8.72 -7.02
CA PRO A 215 -4.00 7.82 -6.77
C PRO A 215 -3.02 8.46 -5.79
N PHE A 216 -2.56 7.63 -4.85
CA PHE A 216 -1.72 8.03 -3.72
C PHE A 216 -0.60 7.03 -3.52
N SER A 217 0.62 7.53 -3.41
CA SER A 217 1.80 6.69 -3.17
C SER A 217 2.80 7.40 -2.25
N HIS A 218 3.69 6.62 -1.66
CA HIS A 218 4.68 7.11 -0.73
C HIS A 218 5.92 6.23 -0.72
N PHE A 219 7.09 6.85 -0.69
CA PHE A 219 8.36 6.14 -0.79
C PHE A 219 9.40 6.73 0.16
N ARG A 220 10.26 5.84 0.64
CA ARG A 220 11.49 6.20 1.34
C ARG A 220 12.54 6.62 0.32
N ARG A 221 13.20 7.75 0.55
CA ARG A 221 14.30 8.20 -0.32
C ARG A 221 15.51 7.31 -0.21
N SER A 222 16.17 7.10 -1.33
CA SER A 222 17.47 6.43 -1.36
C SER A 222 18.58 7.36 -0.87
N GLY A 223 19.57 6.80 -0.17
CA GLY A 223 20.83 7.50 0.19
C GLY A 223 20.76 8.41 1.41
N LYS A 224 19.65 9.12 1.65
CA LYS A 224 19.48 10.00 2.82
C LYS A 224 18.10 9.80 3.45
N PRO A 225 17.96 9.96 4.78
CA PRO A 225 16.67 9.91 5.42
C PRO A 225 15.70 10.93 4.83
N GLY A 226 14.52 10.47 4.48
CA GLY A 226 13.45 11.29 3.93
C GLY A 226 12.40 10.45 3.22
N TYR A 227 11.24 11.07 3.00
CA TYR A 227 10.08 10.44 2.39
C TYR A 227 9.50 11.37 1.34
N ASP A 228 9.02 10.76 0.26
CA ASP A 228 8.26 11.43 -0.77
C ASP A 228 6.83 10.87 -0.77
N ILE A 229 5.85 11.77 -0.79
CA ILE A 229 4.41 11.45 -0.84
C ILE A 229 3.87 12.08 -2.11
N TYR A 230 3.16 11.28 -2.90
CA TYR A 230 2.62 11.69 -4.19
C TYR A 230 1.09 11.62 -4.17
N PHE A 231 0.47 12.72 -4.57
CA PHE A 231 -0.94 12.83 -4.93
C PHE A 231 -1.01 13.04 -6.44
N HIS A 232 -1.67 12.14 -7.15
CA HIS A 232 -1.80 12.26 -8.60
C HIS A 232 -3.13 12.94 -8.96
N PRO A 233 -3.30 13.39 -10.22
CA PRO A 233 -4.60 13.86 -10.69
C PRO A 233 -5.69 12.83 -10.40
N ALA A 234 -6.89 13.31 -10.05
CA ALA A 234 -8.04 12.42 -9.90
C ALA A 234 -8.29 11.67 -11.21
N LEU A 235 -8.69 10.39 -11.10
CA LEU A 235 -9.01 9.60 -12.29
C LEU A 235 -10.15 10.25 -13.05
N GLU A 236 -9.92 10.49 -14.34
CA GLU A 236 -10.91 11.03 -15.26
C GLU A 236 -11.88 9.93 -15.71
N ASN A 237 -13.14 10.29 -15.96
CA ASN A 237 -14.19 9.35 -16.37
C ASN A 237 -14.29 8.12 -15.46
N PHE A 238 -14.07 8.32 -14.16
CA PHE A 238 -14.14 7.26 -13.15
C PHE A 238 -15.25 7.56 -12.13
N PRO A 239 -16.19 6.62 -11.86
CA PRO A 239 -16.29 5.32 -12.52
C PRO A 239 -16.83 5.44 -13.95
N SER A 240 -16.39 4.55 -14.84
CA SER A 240 -16.78 4.53 -16.25
C SER A 240 -18.09 3.80 -16.53
N GLY A 241 -18.63 3.11 -15.54
CA GLY A 241 -19.75 2.17 -15.70
C GLY A 241 -19.32 0.78 -16.18
N ASN A 242 -18.03 0.53 -16.37
CA ASN A 242 -17.48 -0.76 -16.74
C ASN A 242 -16.40 -1.19 -15.73
N ASP A 243 -16.71 -2.20 -14.93
CA ASP A 243 -15.82 -2.70 -13.86
C ASP A 243 -14.42 -3.09 -14.36
N LEU A 244 -14.29 -3.63 -15.58
CA LEU A 244 -13.00 -4.02 -16.15
C LEU A 244 -12.16 -2.79 -16.53
N VAL A 245 -12.77 -1.79 -17.12
CA VAL A 245 -12.10 -0.53 -17.49
C VAL A 245 -11.60 0.17 -16.21
N ASP A 246 -12.45 0.27 -15.21
CA ASP A 246 -12.14 0.92 -13.93
C ASP A 246 -11.03 0.18 -13.19
N ALA A 247 -11.12 -1.15 -13.07
CA ALA A 247 -10.09 -1.96 -12.42
C ALA A 247 -8.75 -1.89 -13.16
N THR A 248 -8.79 -1.79 -14.50
CA THR A 248 -7.58 -1.60 -15.33
C THR A 248 -6.95 -0.24 -15.05
N ALA A 249 -7.72 0.84 -14.98
CA ALA A 249 -7.22 2.16 -14.65
C ALA A 249 -6.54 2.19 -13.26
N ILE A 250 -7.17 1.58 -12.25
CA ILE A 250 -6.56 1.45 -10.91
C ILE A 250 -5.25 0.66 -10.96
N ASN A 251 -5.21 -0.50 -11.62
CA ASN A 251 -4.00 -1.29 -11.74
C ASN A 251 -2.87 -0.51 -12.42
N GLN A 252 -3.17 0.22 -13.49
CA GLN A 252 -2.19 1.03 -14.22
C GLN A 252 -1.56 2.12 -13.35
N THR A 253 -2.35 2.81 -12.51
CA THR A 253 -1.79 3.81 -11.58
C THR A 253 -0.83 3.16 -10.58
N ILE A 254 -1.17 2.00 -10.04
CA ILE A 254 -0.31 1.27 -9.10
C ILE A 254 0.96 0.78 -9.81
N GLU A 255 0.86 0.27 -11.04
CA GLU A 255 2.02 -0.15 -11.84
C GLU A 255 3.01 1.00 -12.09
N GLN A 256 2.50 2.20 -12.41
CA GLN A 256 3.33 3.39 -12.63
C GLN A 256 4.14 3.72 -11.37
N GLU A 257 3.51 3.66 -10.22
CA GLU A 257 4.18 3.94 -8.94
C GLU A 257 5.14 2.84 -8.52
N ILE A 258 4.82 1.58 -8.80
CA ILE A 258 5.75 0.46 -8.62
C ILE A 258 7.01 0.65 -9.48
N LYS A 259 6.87 1.08 -10.74
CA LYS A 259 8.01 1.35 -11.62
C LYS A 259 8.90 2.49 -11.12
N ARG A 260 8.35 3.45 -10.37
CA ARG A 260 9.12 4.54 -9.71
C ARG A 260 10.04 4.01 -8.60
N SER A 261 9.57 3.04 -7.81
CA SER A 261 10.32 2.48 -6.67
C SER A 261 10.01 0.98 -6.51
N PRO A 262 10.49 0.14 -7.43
CA PRO A 262 10.07 -1.25 -7.53
C PRO A 262 10.49 -2.10 -6.33
N ASP A 263 11.55 -1.71 -5.63
CA ASP A 263 12.01 -2.38 -4.41
C ASP A 263 11.11 -2.13 -3.19
N GLN A 264 10.26 -1.11 -3.21
CA GLN A 264 9.43 -0.77 -2.07
C GLN A 264 8.00 -1.34 -2.12
N TYR A 265 7.63 -2.02 -3.18
CA TYR A 265 6.34 -2.70 -3.26
C TYR A 265 6.33 -4.03 -2.49
N LEU A 266 5.16 -4.44 -1.97
CA LEU A 266 5.00 -5.65 -1.15
C LEU A 266 4.96 -6.92 -2.02
N TRP A 267 6.07 -7.26 -2.67
CA TRP A 267 6.19 -8.46 -3.53
C TRP A 267 5.99 -9.78 -2.79
N MET A 268 5.99 -9.80 -1.47
CA MET A 268 5.76 -11.01 -0.65
C MET A 268 4.30 -11.46 -0.61
N HIS A 269 3.36 -10.69 -1.17
CA HIS A 269 1.95 -11.06 -1.32
C HIS A 269 1.75 -11.86 -2.61
N ARG A 270 0.88 -12.87 -2.57
CA ARG A 270 0.53 -13.69 -3.76
C ARG A 270 -0.49 -12.96 -4.64
N ARG A 271 -0.06 -11.91 -5.34
CA ARG A 271 -0.92 -11.02 -6.13
C ARG A 271 -1.66 -11.75 -7.26
N PHE A 272 -1.04 -12.77 -7.84
CA PHE A 272 -1.56 -13.55 -8.98
C PHE A 272 -2.14 -14.91 -8.56
N LYS A 273 -2.63 -15.03 -7.31
CA LYS A 273 -3.11 -16.32 -6.77
C LYS A 273 -4.40 -16.77 -7.44
N THR A 274 -5.35 -15.86 -7.63
CA THR A 274 -6.63 -16.13 -8.26
C THR A 274 -6.49 -15.98 -9.76
N ARG A 275 -6.67 -17.11 -10.48
CA ARG A 275 -6.55 -17.15 -11.95
C ARG A 275 -7.92 -17.11 -12.62
N PRO A 276 -8.03 -16.62 -13.88
CA PRO A 276 -9.28 -16.67 -14.63
C PRO A 276 -9.86 -18.08 -14.70
N ASP A 277 -9.06 -19.04 -15.13
CA ASP A 277 -9.40 -20.44 -15.11
C ASP A 277 -9.21 -21.02 -13.70
N PRO A 278 -10.25 -21.62 -13.08
CA PRO A 278 -10.14 -22.28 -11.79
C PRO A 278 -9.17 -23.46 -11.77
N ASP A 279 -8.99 -24.12 -12.91
CA ASP A 279 -8.14 -25.30 -13.06
C ASP A 279 -6.68 -24.94 -13.38
N ASP A 280 -6.38 -23.66 -13.64
CA ASP A 280 -5.00 -23.17 -13.81
C ASP A 280 -4.18 -23.47 -12.54
N PRO A 281 -3.05 -24.21 -12.64
CA PRO A 281 -2.19 -24.52 -11.49
C PRO A 281 -1.61 -23.27 -10.82
N GLY A 282 -1.68 -22.11 -11.49
CA GLY A 282 -1.19 -20.82 -11.00
C GLY A 282 0.34 -20.76 -10.94
N PHE A 283 0.83 -19.59 -10.54
CA PHE A 283 2.25 -19.29 -10.56
C PHE A 283 3.02 -19.72 -9.30
N TYR A 284 2.35 -20.02 -8.19
CA TYR A 284 3.01 -20.22 -6.89
C TYR A 284 3.20 -21.68 -6.48
N GLY A 285 2.88 -22.64 -7.36
CA GLY A 285 2.91 -24.06 -7.05
C GLY A 285 1.85 -24.50 -6.02
N ARG A 286 1.52 -25.79 -5.99
CA ARG A 286 0.64 -26.34 -4.95
C ARG A 286 1.34 -26.21 -3.58
N LYS A 287 0.60 -25.83 -2.54
CA LYS A 287 1.05 -26.02 -1.16
C LYS A 287 1.30 -27.53 -0.99
N ARG A 288 2.56 -27.92 -0.79
CA ARG A 288 2.85 -29.21 -0.18
C ARG A 288 2.46 -29.19 1.27
#